data_e207ccfc55f195f08bfbe34fad160387
#
_entry.id   e207ccfc55f195f08bfbe34fad160387
#
_cell.length_a   1.000
_cell.length_b   1.000
_cell.length_c   1.000
_cell.angle_alpha   90.00
_cell.angle_beta   90.00
_cell.angle_gamma   90.00
#
_symmetry.space_group_name_H-M   'P 1'
#
loop_
_entity.id
_entity.type
_entity.pdbx_description
1 polymer ?
#
loop_
_entity_poly.entity_id
_entity_poly.type
_entity_poly.pdbx_seq_one_letter_code
_entity_poly.pdbx_strand_id
1 'polypeptide(L)'
;MKHRIILLAIAALAAFEAAAARPRLVVNIVVGSMRAEDLGRYADNYGEGGLRRLLDGGTVFADSRYDYQQTTTPVSLATLTTGAMPSTHGVIGARWRDYVENDAVELIAGRKGPGPYNLIAQTLAEALLQHEPGAKAVSVATEAMSAVIMAGHGGEAFWLDSARCGWETSPYYAPEVPEWVARSNRERYNLSYIAPEWRTLYEKGRYLNTRNWDIVLTGKSRKDKDEPGEGRLKLTSDYDKMLYTPAGNTAVLGFAKQAIAQFKLGDDATPDLLNICLDTPRRISEAYGPESVEVEDMYYRLDRDLADFLTFVFAQVRNGEVLVVFTSDHGTSPSFDTGHEESDRFNTRQFEVIVNGFLNVRYGMGDWVLEYEDKCVYLNHNLIYERGLDLAEVQNEVAIFAMQFRGVSHALSATAMRTSYFGSGYARKMQNSFYPRRSGDVILNLMPGWIEEQERCWSSSGSMYGYDTQVPLVFYGVGVGPQRIKRRVDMTAVAPTVARMLEITEPAASEGEVLPKIIDL
;
A
#
# COMPACT_ATOMS: atom_id res chain seq x y z
N MET A 1 54.68 17.87 -26.24
CA MET A 1 54.01 16.58 -26.40
C MET A 1 53.69 15.91 -25.03
N LYS A 2 54.62 15.78 -24.12
CA LYS A 2 54.38 15.12 -22.81
C LYS A 2 53.24 15.74 -21.96
N HIS A 3 53.08 17.08 -21.94
CA HIS A 3 51.99 17.74 -21.20
C HIS A 3 50.61 17.56 -21.81
N ARG A 4 50.51 17.35 -23.14
CA ARG A 4 49.23 17.05 -23.82
C ARG A 4 48.78 15.61 -23.59
N ILE A 5 49.70 14.68 -23.41
CA ILE A 5 49.41 13.27 -23.11
C ILE A 5 48.94 13.12 -21.67
N ILE A 6 49.52 13.88 -20.74
CA ILE A 6 49.11 13.90 -19.34
C ILE A 6 47.71 14.52 -19.18
N LEU A 7 47.39 15.61 -19.88
CA LEU A 7 46.06 16.21 -19.90
C LEU A 7 44.99 15.29 -20.54
N LEU A 8 45.35 14.53 -21.58
CA LEU A 8 44.46 13.53 -22.18
C LEU A 8 44.28 12.30 -21.28
N ALA A 9 45.29 11.89 -20.53
CA ALA A 9 45.17 10.81 -19.55
C ALA A 9 44.35 11.23 -18.32
N ILE A 10 44.49 12.47 -17.86
CA ILE A 10 43.66 13.01 -16.79
C ILE A 10 42.22 13.26 -17.25
N ALA A 11 42.00 13.72 -18.52
CA ALA A 11 40.68 13.83 -19.10
C ALA A 11 40.04 12.44 -19.38
N ALA A 12 40.83 11.42 -19.72
CA ALA A 12 40.34 10.04 -19.87
C ALA A 12 40.07 9.36 -18.51
N LEU A 13 40.77 9.75 -17.43
CA LEU A 13 40.45 9.31 -16.07
C LEU A 13 39.28 10.09 -15.47
N ALA A 14 39.07 11.34 -15.88
CA ALA A 14 37.89 12.13 -15.47
C ALA A 14 36.63 11.78 -16.30
N ALA A 15 36.81 11.17 -17.50
CA ALA A 15 35.72 10.63 -18.31
C ALA A 15 35.36 9.17 -17.97
N PHE A 16 35.97 8.55 -16.98
CA PHE A 16 35.29 7.56 -16.15
C PHE A 16 34.34 8.35 -15.24
N GLU A 17 33.38 9.05 -15.83
CA GLU A 17 32.12 9.34 -15.17
C GLU A 17 31.71 8.02 -14.55
N ALA A 18 31.61 8.02 -13.24
CA ALA A 18 31.13 6.87 -12.51
C ALA A 18 29.74 6.58 -13.07
N ALA A 19 29.65 5.63 -14.00
CA ALA A 19 28.39 5.02 -14.32
C ALA A 19 27.80 4.66 -12.96
N ALA A 20 26.63 5.22 -12.64
CA ALA A 20 26.04 5.03 -11.33
C ALA A 20 26.05 3.53 -11.04
N ALA A 21 26.72 3.12 -9.95
CA ALA A 21 26.92 1.71 -9.72
C ALA A 21 25.54 1.04 -9.63
N ARG A 22 25.34 -0.03 -10.40
CA ARG A 22 24.09 -0.81 -10.38
C ARG A 22 23.84 -1.31 -8.95
N PRO A 23 22.61 -1.14 -8.40
CA PRO A 23 22.31 -1.69 -7.08
C PRO A 23 22.49 -3.20 -7.02
N ARG A 24 23.13 -3.72 -5.96
CA ARG A 24 23.12 -5.15 -5.64
C ARG A 24 21.89 -5.56 -4.89
N LEU A 25 21.30 -4.64 -4.13
CA LEU A 25 20.06 -4.85 -3.43
C LEU A 25 19.15 -3.64 -3.59
N VAL A 26 17.96 -3.87 -4.08
CA VAL A 26 16.86 -2.90 -3.98
C VAL A 26 16.00 -3.26 -2.77
N VAL A 27 15.74 -2.26 -1.92
CA VAL A 27 14.85 -2.39 -0.76
C VAL A 27 13.68 -1.44 -0.96
N ASN A 28 12.51 -1.99 -1.26
CA ASN A 28 11.26 -1.25 -1.30
C ASN A 28 10.64 -1.27 0.10
N ILE A 29 10.41 -0.10 0.71
CA ILE A 29 9.75 0.04 2.00
C ILE A 29 8.44 0.79 1.77
N VAL A 30 7.33 0.10 1.93
CA VAL A 30 5.99 0.65 1.79
C VAL A 30 5.35 0.76 3.17
N VAL A 31 4.95 1.96 3.56
CA VAL A 31 4.32 2.25 4.87
C VAL A 31 2.82 2.39 4.66
N GLY A 32 2.02 1.58 5.34
CA GLY A 32 0.56 1.62 5.22
C GLY A 32 -0.03 2.96 5.66
N SER A 33 -0.86 3.56 4.82
CA SER A 33 -1.64 4.78 5.09
C SER A 33 -0.83 6.03 5.46
N MET A 34 0.41 6.16 5.02
CA MET A 34 1.23 7.34 5.31
C MET A 34 0.92 8.46 4.31
N ARG A 35 0.33 9.56 4.77
CA ARG A 35 0.13 10.76 3.96
C ARG A 35 1.48 11.45 3.69
N ALA A 36 1.62 12.07 2.51
CA ALA A 36 2.85 12.80 2.17
C ALA A 36 3.19 13.90 3.18
N GLU A 37 2.18 14.55 3.76
CA GLU A 37 2.35 15.60 4.77
C GLU A 37 2.90 15.08 6.09
N ASP A 38 2.56 13.85 6.52
CA ASP A 38 2.97 13.27 7.80
C ASP A 38 4.48 13.09 7.87
N LEU A 39 5.13 12.78 6.74
CA LEU A 39 6.59 12.65 6.67
C LEU A 39 7.32 13.94 7.07
N GLY A 40 6.80 15.09 6.67
CA GLY A 40 7.36 16.38 7.04
C GLY A 40 6.85 16.93 8.38
N ARG A 41 5.60 16.59 8.73
CA ARG A 41 4.91 17.10 9.92
C ARG A 41 5.62 16.75 11.23
N TYR A 42 6.17 15.54 11.30
CA TYR A 42 6.82 15.02 12.50
C TYR A 42 8.37 15.09 12.46
N ALA A 43 8.94 15.74 11.43
CA ALA A 43 10.37 15.73 11.14
C ALA A 43 11.27 16.29 12.26
N ASP A 44 10.76 17.22 13.09
CA ASP A 44 11.53 17.83 14.17
C ASP A 44 11.98 16.82 15.25
N ASN A 45 11.24 15.71 15.38
CA ASN A 45 11.53 14.66 16.36
C ASN A 45 12.20 13.42 15.76
N TYR A 46 12.47 13.38 14.45
CA TYR A 46 13.20 12.28 13.82
C TYR A 46 14.69 12.35 14.15
N GLY A 47 15.28 11.17 14.41
CA GLY A 47 16.72 11.01 14.55
C GLY A 47 17.45 11.09 13.20
N GLU A 48 18.76 11.22 13.23
CA GLU A 48 19.58 11.37 12.02
C GLU A 48 19.67 10.10 11.16
N GLY A 49 19.41 8.90 11.73
CA GLY A 49 19.67 7.61 11.09
C GLY A 49 18.50 7.01 10.32
N GLY A 50 17.26 7.47 10.57
CA GLY A 50 16.03 6.92 10.03
C GLY A 50 15.44 7.75 8.90
N LEU A 51 14.22 8.25 9.12
CA LEU A 51 13.49 9.05 8.13
C LEU A 51 14.25 10.32 7.72
N ARG A 52 14.91 10.98 8.66
CA ARG A 52 15.75 12.16 8.35
C ARG A 52 16.90 11.80 7.41
N ARG A 53 17.55 10.64 7.59
CA ARG A 53 18.59 10.14 6.68
C ARG A 53 18.08 10.02 5.24
N LEU A 54 16.85 9.50 5.07
CA LEU A 54 16.22 9.37 3.76
C LEU A 54 15.88 10.73 3.16
N LEU A 55 15.34 11.66 3.97
CA LEU A 55 14.93 12.99 3.54
C LEU A 55 16.09 13.89 3.14
N ASP A 56 17.18 13.85 3.90
CA ASP A 56 18.34 14.74 3.70
C ASP A 56 19.33 14.19 2.69
N GLY A 57 19.45 12.85 2.59
CA GLY A 57 20.41 12.19 1.70
C GLY A 57 19.83 11.66 0.40
N GLY A 58 18.52 11.66 0.24
CA GLY A 58 17.82 11.08 -0.91
C GLY A 58 17.20 12.09 -1.88
N THR A 59 16.69 11.57 -2.99
CA THR A 59 15.81 12.32 -3.89
C THR A 59 14.37 12.21 -3.40
N VAL A 60 13.81 13.33 -2.95
CA VAL A 60 12.44 13.45 -2.43
C VAL A 60 11.52 14.03 -3.49
N PHE A 61 10.47 13.30 -3.85
CA PHE A 61 9.40 13.80 -4.71
C PHE A 61 8.30 14.42 -3.83
N ALA A 62 8.10 15.73 -3.95
CA ALA A 62 7.19 16.48 -3.08
C ALA A 62 5.71 16.34 -3.48
N ASP A 63 5.42 15.91 -4.69
CA ASP A 63 4.06 15.72 -5.21
C ASP A 63 3.96 14.40 -6.01
N SER A 64 3.97 13.29 -5.29
CA SER A 64 3.78 11.95 -5.82
C SER A 64 2.36 11.47 -5.52
N ARG A 65 1.67 10.93 -6.54
CA ARG A 65 0.24 10.62 -6.43
C ARG A 65 -0.14 9.37 -7.20
N TYR A 66 -1.16 8.71 -6.69
CA TYR A 66 -1.97 7.75 -7.44
C TYR A 66 -3.04 8.50 -8.24
N ASP A 67 -3.13 8.26 -9.56
CA ASP A 67 -4.10 8.94 -10.43
C ASP A 67 -5.35 8.10 -10.71
N TYR A 68 -5.85 7.44 -9.68
CA TYR A 68 -7.08 6.64 -9.72
C TYR A 68 -7.89 6.80 -8.42
N GLN A 69 -9.08 6.20 -8.36
CA GLN A 69 -9.99 6.34 -7.22
C GLN A 69 -9.69 5.35 -6.11
N GLN A 70 -9.65 4.05 -6.41
CA GLN A 70 -9.60 2.99 -5.38
C GLN A 70 -8.18 2.84 -4.81
N THR A 71 -7.75 3.83 -4.01
CA THR A 71 -6.46 3.85 -3.32
C THR A 71 -6.51 3.00 -2.05
N THR A 72 -6.59 1.68 -2.23
CA THR A 72 -6.53 0.69 -1.16
C THR A 72 -5.22 -0.10 -1.23
N THR A 73 -4.81 -0.72 -0.15
CA THR A 73 -3.54 -1.47 -0.07
C THR A 73 -3.33 -2.43 -1.25
N PRO A 74 -4.27 -3.36 -1.60
CA PRO A 74 -4.02 -4.30 -2.69
C PRO A 74 -3.87 -3.60 -4.05
N VAL A 75 -4.68 -2.59 -4.31
CA VAL A 75 -4.68 -1.85 -5.59
C VAL A 75 -3.38 -1.07 -5.75
N SER A 76 -2.96 -0.38 -4.71
CA SER A 76 -1.77 0.47 -4.76
C SER A 76 -0.47 -0.34 -4.75
N LEU A 77 -0.40 -1.46 -4.02
CA LEU A 77 0.74 -2.36 -4.09
C LEU A 77 0.88 -2.99 -5.48
N ALA A 78 -0.24 -3.36 -6.12
CA ALA A 78 -0.20 -3.82 -7.50
C ALA A 78 0.32 -2.72 -8.46
N THR A 79 -0.12 -1.47 -8.30
CA THR A 79 0.40 -0.32 -9.07
C THR A 79 1.90 -0.13 -8.85
N LEU A 80 2.38 -0.14 -7.60
CA LEU A 80 3.79 0.05 -7.26
C LEU A 80 4.69 -1.03 -7.86
N THR A 81 4.20 -2.27 -7.89
CA THR A 81 5.00 -3.42 -8.35
C THR A 81 4.92 -3.68 -9.84
N THR A 82 3.85 -3.27 -10.51
CA THR A 82 3.66 -3.49 -11.96
C THR A 82 3.98 -2.25 -12.80
N GLY A 83 3.93 -1.04 -12.22
CA GLY A 83 4.02 0.21 -12.95
C GLY A 83 2.78 0.53 -13.81
N ALA A 84 1.63 -0.11 -13.52
CA ALA A 84 0.40 0.00 -14.29
C ALA A 84 -0.75 0.57 -13.43
N MET A 85 -1.80 1.07 -14.09
CA MET A 85 -3.06 1.49 -13.44
C MET A 85 -3.96 0.28 -13.13
N PRO A 86 -4.93 0.38 -12.20
CA PRO A 86 -5.89 -0.68 -11.91
C PRO A 86 -6.65 -1.15 -13.14
N SER A 87 -6.99 -0.26 -14.06
CA SER A 87 -7.61 -0.57 -15.36
C SER A 87 -6.77 -1.49 -16.24
N THR A 88 -5.46 -1.57 -15.99
CA THR A 88 -4.50 -2.41 -16.73
C THR A 88 -4.08 -3.63 -15.93
N HIS A 89 -3.62 -3.46 -14.66
CA HIS A 89 -3.18 -4.59 -13.85
C HIS A 89 -4.34 -5.43 -13.28
N GLY A 90 -5.58 -4.94 -13.33
CA GLY A 90 -6.79 -5.70 -12.99
C GLY A 90 -7.03 -5.96 -11.50
N VAL A 91 -6.22 -5.44 -10.59
CA VAL A 91 -6.48 -5.48 -9.16
C VAL A 91 -7.32 -4.27 -8.80
N ILE A 92 -8.56 -4.50 -8.40
CA ILE A 92 -9.55 -3.45 -8.08
C ILE A 92 -9.92 -3.40 -6.59
N GLY A 93 -9.46 -4.37 -5.82
CA GLY A 93 -9.72 -4.54 -4.40
C GLY A 93 -9.16 -5.86 -3.91
N ALA A 94 -9.40 -6.19 -2.65
CA ALA A 94 -9.05 -7.48 -2.06
C ALA A 94 -9.99 -8.60 -2.55
N ARG A 95 -11.19 -8.21 -2.97
CA ARG A 95 -12.27 -9.11 -3.38
C ARG A 95 -13.13 -8.43 -4.45
N TRP A 96 -13.74 -9.21 -5.31
CA TRP A 96 -14.75 -8.78 -6.30
C TRP A 96 -15.70 -9.91 -6.61
N ARG A 97 -16.77 -9.62 -7.40
CA ARG A 97 -17.69 -10.64 -7.88
C ARG A 97 -17.37 -11.00 -9.32
N ASP A 98 -17.27 -12.29 -9.59
CA ASP A 98 -17.21 -12.82 -10.96
C ASP A 98 -18.63 -12.98 -11.51
N TYR A 99 -18.91 -12.36 -12.65
CA TYR A 99 -20.25 -12.41 -13.26
C TYR A 99 -20.56 -13.72 -13.99
N VAL A 100 -19.54 -14.51 -14.34
CA VAL A 100 -19.72 -15.79 -15.04
C VAL A 100 -20.09 -16.88 -14.05
N GLU A 101 -19.27 -17.01 -13.01
CA GLU A 101 -19.48 -18.00 -11.94
C GLU A 101 -20.53 -17.51 -10.92
N ASN A 102 -20.86 -16.22 -10.95
CA ASN A 102 -21.75 -15.53 -10.00
C ASN A 102 -21.35 -15.72 -8.54
N ASP A 103 -20.05 -15.72 -8.27
CA ASP A 103 -19.47 -15.96 -6.97
C ASP A 103 -18.41 -14.89 -6.61
N ALA A 104 -18.08 -14.81 -5.33
CA ALA A 104 -17.03 -13.92 -4.83
C ALA A 104 -15.63 -14.50 -5.13
N VAL A 105 -14.73 -13.66 -5.61
CA VAL A 105 -13.34 -13.99 -5.87
C VAL A 105 -12.45 -13.20 -4.93
N GLU A 106 -11.67 -13.89 -4.12
CA GLU A 106 -10.63 -13.29 -3.27
C GLU A 106 -9.31 -13.19 -4.05
N LEU A 107 -8.63 -12.04 -3.99
CA LEU A 107 -7.44 -11.76 -4.80
C LEU A 107 -6.33 -12.81 -4.64
N ILE A 108 -6.07 -13.24 -3.43
CA ILE A 108 -4.94 -14.16 -3.12
C ILE A 108 -5.39 -15.59 -2.79
N ALA A 109 -6.69 -15.89 -2.79
CA ALA A 109 -7.17 -17.23 -2.48
C ALA A 109 -6.90 -18.22 -3.62
N GLY A 110 -6.48 -19.42 -3.27
CA GLY A 110 -6.25 -20.48 -4.24
C GLY A 110 -5.98 -21.84 -3.63
N ARG A 111 -5.79 -22.85 -4.48
CA ARG A 111 -5.73 -24.27 -4.08
C ARG A 111 -4.57 -24.63 -3.14
N LYS A 112 -3.49 -23.84 -3.18
CA LYS A 112 -2.30 -24.06 -2.34
C LYS A 112 -2.17 -22.98 -1.25
N GLY A 113 -3.30 -22.46 -0.73
CA GLY A 113 -3.31 -21.36 0.20
C GLY A 113 -3.11 -19.99 -0.48
N PRO A 114 -2.80 -18.92 0.28
CA PRO A 114 -2.57 -17.61 -0.26
C PRO A 114 -1.49 -17.59 -1.36
N GLY A 115 -1.79 -16.98 -2.49
CA GLY A 115 -0.87 -16.90 -3.63
C GLY A 115 -1.36 -15.91 -4.69
N PRO A 116 -0.56 -15.60 -5.71
CA PRO A 116 -0.83 -14.57 -6.70
C PRO A 116 -1.77 -15.01 -7.84
N TYR A 117 -2.70 -15.93 -7.56
CA TYR A 117 -3.53 -16.59 -8.60
C TYR A 117 -4.33 -15.62 -9.46
N ASN A 118 -4.70 -14.47 -8.91
CA ASN A 118 -5.50 -13.46 -9.60
C ASN A 118 -4.71 -12.21 -9.97
N LEU A 119 -3.39 -12.19 -9.75
CA LEU A 119 -2.51 -11.18 -10.32
C LEU A 119 -2.27 -11.52 -11.80
N ILE A 120 -2.62 -10.60 -12.70
CA ILE A 120 -2.54 -10.83 -14.15
C ILE A 120 -1.45 -10.04 -14.84
N ALA A 121 -0.91 -9.02 -14.15
CA ALA A 121 0.18 -8.20 -14.66
C ALA A 121 1.50 -8.62 -14.02
N GLN A 122 2.56 -8.64 -14.81
CA GLN A 122 3.91 -8.93 -14.36
C GLN A 122 4.39 -7.89 -13.34
N THR A 123 4.93 -8.35 -12.22
CA THR A 123 5.52 -7.50 -11.19
C THR A 123 7.00 -7.23 -11.46
N LEU A 124 7.56 -6.21 -10.79
CA LEU A 124 9.00 -5.92 -10.81
C LEU A 124 9.84 -7.12 -10.31
N ALA A 125 9.34 -7.86 -9.31
CA ALA A 125 9.99 -9.08 -8.83
C ALA A 125 10.10 -10.12 -9.95
N GLU A 126 9.03 -10.36 -10.69
CA GLU A 126 9.02 -11.30 -11.82
C GLU A 126 9.89 -10.82 -12.99
N ALA A 127 9.85 -9.52 -13.30
CA ALA A 127 10.70 -8.94 -14.33
C ALA A 127 12.19 -9.12 -13.99
N LEU A 128 12.58 -8.90 -12.73
CA LEU A 128 13.93 -9.12 -12.23
C LEU A 128 14.34 -10.59 -12.37
N LEU A 129 13.53 -11.50 -11.84
CA LEU A 129 13.82 -12.95 -11.85
C LEU A 129 13.88 -13.53 -13.27
N GLN A 130 13.11 -12.98 -14.19
CA GLN A 130 13.14 -13.36 -15.60
C GLN A 130 14.38 -12.86 -16.32
N HIS A 131 14.84 -11.65 -16.01
CA HIS A 131 15.98 -11.02 -16.65
C HIS A 131 17.32 -11.52 -16.11
N GLU A 132 17.41 -11.75 -14.80
CA GLU A 132 18.62 -12.10 -14.06
C GLU A 132 18.51 -13.51 -13.45
N PRO A 133 18.99 -14.54 -14.15
CA PRO A 133 19.06 -15.88 -13.57
C PRO A 133 19.97 -15.89 -12.33
N GLY A 134 19.42 -16.20 -11.17
CA GLY A 134 20.14 -16.19 -9.89
C GLY A 134 19.78 -15.03 -8.97
N ALA A 135 19.06 -14.02 -9.46
CA ALA A 135 18.46 -13.00 -8.62
C ALA A 135 17.44 -13.61 -7.64
N LYS A 136 17.25 -12.94 -6.53
CA LYS A 136 16.28 -13.32 -5.50
C LYS A 136 15.34 -12.14 -5.25
N ALA A 137 14.05 -12.45 -5.10
CA ALA A 137 13.03 -11.48 -4.73
C ALA A 137 12.29 -12.01 -3.50
N VAL A 138 12.34 -11.25 -2.41
CA VAL A 138 11.73 -11.62 -1.13
C VAL A 138 10.78 -10.53 -0.68
N SER A 139 9.61 -10.90 -0.20
CA SER A 139 8.60 -9.98 0.33
C SER A 139 8.24 -10.34 1.76
N VAL A 140 8.20 -9.33 2.64
CA VAL A 140 7.88 -9.47 4.06
C VAL A 140 6.83 -8.43 4.46
N ALA A 141 5.76 -8.89 5.08
CA ALA A 141 4.68 -8.04 5.57
C ALA A 141 4.03 -8.64 6.83
N THR A 142 3.19 -7.89 7.53
CA THR A 142 2.35 -8.48 8.58
C THR A 142 1.14 -9.20 8.00
N GLU A 143 0.69 -8.82 6.81
CA GLU A 143 -0.50 -9.37 6.15
C GLU A 143 -0.12 -10.16 4.90
N ALA A 144 -0.78 -11.32 4.70
CA ALA A 144 -0.56 -12.18 3.53
C ALA A 144 -0.79 -11.43 2.21
N MET A 145 -1.83 -10.59 2.14
CA MET A 145 -2.19 -9.81 0.96
C MET A 145 -1.01 -8.97 0.47
N SER A 146 -0.40 -8.21 1.37
CA SER A 146 0.73 -7.33 1.06
C SER A 146 1.97 -8.11 0.62
N ALA A 147 2.30 -9.20 1.35
CA ALA A 147 3.46 -10.03 1.00
C ALA A 147 3.31 -10.69 -0.37
N VAL A 148 2.13 -11.26 -0.64
CA VAL A 148 1.83 -11.99 -1.89
C VAL A 148 1.86 -11.06 -3.11
N ILE A 149 1.22 -9.88 -3.04
CA ILE A 149 1.19 -8.94 -4.17
C ILE A 149 2.61 -8.49 -4.52
N MET A 150 3.43 -8.18 -3.51
CA MET A 150 4.78 -7.68 -3.74
C MET A 150 5.76 -8.78 -4.19
N ALA A 151 5.53 -10.05 -3.84
CA ALA A 151 6.33 -11.17 -4.32
C ALA A 151 6.00 -11.59 -5.75
N GLY A 152 4.74 -11.43 -6.17
CA GLY A 152 4.27 -11.93 -7.45
C GLY A 152 4.35 -13.46 -7.55
N HIS A 153 4.41 -13.99 -8.79
CA HIS A 153 4.39 -15.44 -9.03
C HIS A 153 5.74 -16.13 -8.77
N GLY A 154 6.85 -15.41 -8.80
CA GLY A 154 8.19 -16.00 -8.76
C GLY A 154 9.04 -15.65 -7.54
N GLY A 155 8.61 -14.71 -6.70
CA GLY A 155 9.32 -14.33 -5.49
C GLY A 155 9.02 -15.25 -4.30
N GLU A 156 9.60 -14.91 -3.14
CA GLU A 156 9.32 -15.55 -1.85
C GLU A 156 8.48 -14.60 -1.00
N ALA A 157 7.40 -15.08 -0.37
CA ALA A 157 6.51 -14.26 0.45
C ALA A 157 6.39 -14.78 1.87
N PHE A 158 6.53 -13.89 2.86
CA PHE A 158 6.41 -14.21 4.29
C PHE A 158 5.52 -13.19 4.99
N TRP A 159 4.64 -13.69 5.88
CA TRP A 159 3.71 -12.88 6.67
C TRP A 159 3.46 -13.50 8.04
N LEU A 160 2.71 -12.81 8.91
CA LEU A 160 2.36 -13.31 10.23
C LEU A 160 1.11 -14.19 10.20
N ASP A 161 1.20 -15.36 10.77
CA ASP A 161 0.05 -16.24 11.07
C ASP A 161 -0.84 -15.61 12.15
N SER A 162 -2.11 -15.40 11.84
CA SER A 162 -3.08 -14.79 12.73
C SER A 162 -3.37 -15.63 14.00
N ALA A 163 -3.19 -16.95 13.94
CA ALA A 163 -3.48 -17.85 15.05
C ALA A 163 -2.32 -17.98 16.04
N ARG A 164 -1.08 -17.93 15.54
CA ARG A 164 0.14 -18.20 16.33
C ARG A 164 1.07 -17.01 16.45
N CYS A 165 0.82 -15.96 15.66
CA CYS A 165 1.71 -14.82 15.53
C CYS A 165 3.16 -15.21 15.20
N GLY A 166 3.33 -16.28 14.45
CA GLY A 166 4.58 -16.75 13.88
C GLY A 166 4.70 -16.31 12.42
N TRP A 167 5.89 -16.39 11.86
CA TRP A 167 6.10 -16.18 10.44
C TRP A 167 5.68 -17.40 9.64
N GLU A 168 4.94 -17.19 8.56
CA GLU A 168 4.50 -18.25 7.67
C GLU A 168 4.68 -17.87 6.20
N THR A 169 4.54 -18.86 5.35
CA THR A 169 4.38 -18.77 3.90
C THR A 169 3.33 -19.79 3.47
N SER A 170 2.94 -19.80 2.20
CA SER A 170 2.00 -20.80 1.71
C SER A 170 2.68 -21.88 0.88
N PRO A 171 2.02 -23.05 0.71
CA PRO A 171 2.47 -24.09 -0.21
C PRO A 171 2.56 -23.65 -1.69
N TYR A 172 2.11 -22.46 -2.02
CA TYR A 172 2.37 -21.85 -3.33
C TYR A 172 3.86 -21.50 -3.49
N TYR A 173 4.46 -20.85 -2.48
CA TYR A 173 5.84 -20.37 -2.51
C TYR A 173 6.84 -21.44 -2.02
N ALA A 174 6.48 -22.18 -0.97
CA ALA A 174 7.31 -23.26 -0.44
C ALA A 174 6.44 -24.42 0.05
N PRO A 175 6.77 -25.68 -0.27
CA PRO A 175 5.99 -26.84 0.17
C PRO A 175 5.84 -26.93 1.70
N GLU A 176 6.86 -26.48 2.43
CA GLU A 176 6.93 -26.42 3.88
C GLU A 176 7.57 -25.10 4.31
N VAL A 177 7.26 -24.66 5.53
CA VAL A 177 7.89 -23.47 6.11
C VAL A 177 9.40 -23.71 6.21
N PRO A 178 10.25 -22.84 5.63
CA PRO A 178 11.71 -23.01 5.66
C PRO A 178 12.25 -23.14 7.09
N GLU A 179 13.27 -23.99 7.30
CA GLU A 179 13.79 -24.30 8.64
C GLU A 179 14.27 -23.05 9.43
N TRP A 180 14.82 -22.06 8.74
CA TRP A 180 15.21 -20.81 9.39
C TRP A 180 14.01 -20.02 9.92
N VAL A 181 12.87 -20.04 9.20
CA VAL A 181 11.59 -19.45 9.63
C VAL A 181 11.03 -20.23 10.81
N ALA A 182 11.01 -21.58 10.69
CA ALA A 182 10.56 -22.45 11.77
C ALA A 182 11.39 -22.27 13.06
N ARG A 183 12.70 -22.01 12.93
CA ARG A 183 13.58 -21.70 14.06
C ARG A 183 13.21 -20.34 14.68
N SER A 184 13.05 -19.28 13.86
CA SER A 184 12.62 -17.96 14.33
C SER A 184 11.29 -18.05 15.10
N ASN A 185 10.36 -18.89 14.63
CA ASN A 185 9.08 -19.13 15.29
C ASN A 185 9.24 -19.87 16.63
N ARG A 186 10.11 -20.88 16.71
CA ARG A 186 10.40 -21.60 17.97
C ARG A 186 11.04 -20.67 19.01
N GLU A 187 11.92 -19.80 18.60
CA GLU A 187 12.57 -18.81 19.45
C GLU A 187 11.66 -17.62 19.80
N ARG A 188 10.49 -17.53 19.16
CA ARG A 188 9.47 -16.50 19.39
C ARG A 188 10.00 -15.09 19.32
N TYR A 189 10.95 -14.83 18.43
CA TYR A 189 11.67 -13.56 18.30
C TYR A 189 10.73 -12.37 18.13
N ASN A 190 9.74 -12.50 17.24
CA ASN A 190 8.75 -11.46 16.97
C ASN A 190 7.94 -11.06 18.21
N LEU A 191 7.62 -12.03 19.09
CA LEU A 191 6.85 -11.74 20.30
C LEU A 191 7.65 -10.94 21.35
N SER A 192 8.98 -10.97 21.28
CA SER A 192 9.83 -10.17 22.17
C SER A 192 9.69 -8.65 21.94
N TYR A 193 9.15 -8.25 20.78
CA TYR A 193 8.88 -6.84 20.47
C TYR A 193 7.58 -6.32 21.09
N ILE A 194 6.68 -7.22 21.53
CA ILE A 194 5.42 -6.83 22.18
C ILE A 194 5.71 -6.34 23.60
N ALA A 195 5.61 -5.04 23.79
CA ALA A 195 5.70 -4.46 25.13
C ALA A 195 4.43 -4.76 25.94
N PRO A 196 4.55 -4.99 27.28
CA PRO A 196 3.38 -5.13 28.15
C PRO A 196 2.46 -3.93 28.13
N GLU A 197 3.02 -2.76 27.91
CA GLU A 197 2.31 -1.49 27.79
C GLU A 197 2.95 -0.64 26.68
N TRP A 198 2.13 -0.05 25.84
CA TRP A 198 2.57 0.96 24.90
C TRP A 198 2.51 2.34 25.58
N ARG A 199 3.65 2.90 25.93
CA ARG A 199 3.79 4.26 26.45
C ARG A 199 4.43 5.14 25.40
N THR A 200 4.09 6.43 25.41
CA THR A 200 4.68 7.41 24.50
C THR A 200 6.21 7.43 24.65
N LEU A 201 6.90 7.59 23.52
CA LEU A 201 8.36 7.58 23.43
C LEU A 201 8.99 8.81 24.06
N TYR A 202 8.30 9.94 23.98
CA TYR A 202 8.71 11.25 24.46
C TYR A 202 7.70 11.83 25.45
N GLU A 203 8.08 12.93 26.10
CA GLU A 203 7.19 13.70 26.97
C GLU A 203 6.14 14.47 26.16
N LYS A 204 5.01 14.78 26.78
CA LYS A 204 3.82 15.43 26.17
C LYS A 204 4.15 16.66 25.32
N GLY A 205 5.05 17.53 25.79
CA GLY A 205 5.40 18.77 25.09
C GLY A 205 6.11 18.59 23.75
N ARG A 206 6.49 17.36 23.38
CA ARG A 206 7.09 17.03 22.09
C ARG A 206 6.12 16.52 21.04
N TYR A 207 4.86 16.28 21.41
CA TYR A 207 3.82 15.80 20.49
C TYR A 207 2.99 16.96 19.98
N LEU A 208 2.68 16.92 18.69
CA LEU A 208 1.74 17.82 18.03
C LEU A 208 0.30 17.39 18.30
N ASN A 209 0.06 16.09 18.32
CA ASN A 209 -1.24 15.50 18.58
C ASN A 209 -1.40 15.25 20.08
N THR A 210 -2.44 15.81 20.67
CA THR A 210 -2.71 15.69 22.12
C THR A 210 -3.97 14.90 22.42
N ARG A 211 -4.72 14.50 21.39
CA ARG A 211 -5.88 13.63 21.52
C ARG A 211 -5.45 12.30 22.16
N ASN A 212 -6.20 11.85 23.15
CA ASN A 212 -5.94 10.62 23.91
C ASN A 212 -4.64 10.60 24.75
N TRP A 213 -4.03 11.75 25.03
CA TRP A 213 -2.76 11.82 25.75
C TRP A 213 -2.75 11.10 27.12
N ASP A 214 -3.82 11.20 27.90
CA ASP A 214 -3.91 10.64 29.28
C ASP A 214 -4.12 9.13 29.29
N ILE A 215 -3.96 8.49 28.15
CA ILE A 215 -4.27 7.11 27.94
C ILE A 215 -2.95 6.33 27.76
N VAL A 216 -2.72 5.36 28.65
CA VAL A 216 -1.74 4.30 28.40
C VAL A 216 -2.18 3.55 27.15
N LEU A 217 -1.35 3.59 26.11
CA LEU A 217 -1.64 3.05 24.78
C LEU A 217 -1.71 1.50 24.78
N THR A 218 -2.23 0.91 25.82
CA THR A 218 -2.43 -0.54 25.91
C THR A 218 -3.87 -0.84 26.28
N GLY A 219 -4.50 -1.69 25.54
CA GLY A 219 -5.87 -2.19 25.63
C GLY A 219 -6.54 -2.40 26.99
N LYS A 220 -6.12 -1.72 28.04
CA LYS A 220 -6.87 -1.63 29.29
C LYS A 220 -7.87 -0.50 29.16
N SER A 221 -9.11 -0.85 28.84
CA SER A 221 -10.26 0.03 28.96
C SER A 221 -10.27 0.74 30.30
N ARG A 222 -10.03 2.04 30.31
CA ARG A 222 -10.51 2.88 31.41
C ARG A 222 -12.03 2.83 31.31
N LYS A 223 -12.68 2.51 32.40
CA LYS A 223 -14.15 2.61 32.53
C LYS A 223 -14.53 4.10 32.63
N ASP A 224 -14.43 4.82 31.53
CA ASP A 224 -15.07 6.14 31.44
C ASP A 224 -16.45 5.95 30.84
N LYS A 225 -17.40 6.30 31.67
CA LYS A 225 -18.84 5.97 31.50
C LYS A 225 -19.63 6.97 30.64
N ASP A 226 -18.96 7.98 30.05
CA ASP A 226 -19.73 9.17 29.69
C ASP A 226 -19.59 9.66 28.22
N GLU A 227 -18.93 8.90 27.30
CA GLU A 227 -18.99 9.26 25.87
C GLU A 227 -19.28 8.04 24.97
N PRO A 228 -20.38 8.08 24.17
CA PRO A 228 -20.66 7.05 23.20
C PRO A 228 -19.73 7.21 22.00
N GLY A 229 -18.72 6.34 21.88
CA GLY A 229 -17.81 6.27 20.74
C GLY A 229 -16.33 6.03 21.06
N GLU A 230 -15.87 6.28 22.26
CA GLU A 230 -14.47 6.09 22.68
C GLU A 230 -14.16 4.69 23.22
N GLY A 231 -14.68 3.65 22.57
CA GLY A 231 -14.30 2.28 22.88
C GLY A 231 -12.90 1.99 22.34
N ARG A 232 -11.89 1.97 23.22
CA ARG A 232 -10.55 1.52 22.84
C ARG A 232 -10.57 0.11 22.32
N LEU A 233 -9.75 -0.13 21.29
CA LEU A 233 -9.56 -1.44 20.74
C LEU A 233 -8.99 -2.36 21.84
N LYS A 234 -9.69 -3.45 22.15
CA LYS A 234 -9.22 -4.46 23.07
C LYS A 234 -8.32 -5.44 22.33
N LEU A 235 -7.02 -5.28 22.48
CA LEU A 235 -6.03 -6.19 21.89
C LEU A 235 -6.00 -7.48 22.71
N THR A 236 -6.61 -8.54 22.18
CA THR A 236 -6.82 -9.81 22.92
C THR A 236 -5.78 -10.86 22.59
N SER A 237 -5.19 -10.82 21.40
CA SER A 237 -4.17 -11.76 20.94
C SER A 237 -2.82 -11.08 20.72
N ASP A 238 -1.76 -11.88 20.61
CA ASP A 238 -0.44 -11.36 20.23
C ASP A 238 -0.45 -10.83 18.78
N TYR A 239 -1.28 -11.41 17.92
CA TYR A 239 -1.49 -10.93 16.56
C TYR A 239 -2.13 -9.55 16.54
N ASP A 240 -3.19 -9.31 17.33
CA ASP A 240 -3.78 -7.98 17.47
C ASP A 240 -2.74 -6.95 17.93
N LYS A 241 -1.91 -7.32 18.93
CA LYS A 241 -0.86 -6.43 19.41
C LYS A 241 0.17 -6.10 18.32
N MET A 242 0.52 -7.06 17.45
CA MET A 242 1.38 -6.81 16.30
C MET A 242 0.74 -5.85 15.30
N LEU A 243 -0.54 -6.01 14.99
CA LEU A 243 -1.20 -5.16 14.00
C LEU A 243 -1.48 -3.73 14.51
N TYR A 244 -1.78 -3.58 15.80
CA TYR A 244 -2.28 -2.32 16.35
C TYR A 244 -1.31 -1.62 17.32
N THR A 245 -0.04 -2.04 17.35
CA THR A 245 1.03 -1.36 18.08
C THR A 245 2.31 -1.28 17.23
N PRO A 246 3.27 -0.41 17.55
CA PRO A 246 4.54 -0.33 16.80
C PRO A 246 5.35 -1.63 16.73
N ALA A 247 5.03 -2.64 17.57
CA ALA A 247 5.69 -3.93 17.58
C ALA A 247 5.66 -4.63 16.20
N GLY A 248 4.59 -4.43 15.43
CA GLY A 248 4.48 -4.99 14.08
C GLY A 248 5.54 -4.47 13.12
N ASN A 249 5.80 -3.17 13.13
CA ASN A 249 6.87 -2.57 12.31
C ASN A 249 8.24 -3.14 12.69
N THR A 250 8.53 -3.20 14.00
CA THR A 250 9.77 -3.75 14.52
C THR A 250 9.93 -5.22 14.15
N ALA A 251 8.85 -6.02 14.23
CA ALA A 251 8.86 -7.44 13.85
C ALA A 251 9.14 -7.64 12.35
N VAL A 252 8.47 -6.89 11.47
CA VAL A 252 8.67 -6.96 10.02
C VAL A 252 10.11 -6.60 9.65
N LEU A 253 10.64 -5.48 10.17
CA LEU A 253 12.02 -5.06 9.90
C LEU A 253 13.05 -6.04 10.50
N GLY A 254 12.76 -6.60 11.67
CA GLY A 254 13.58 -7.65 12.28
C GLY A 254 13.63 -8.93 11.45
N PHE A 255 12.48 -9.37 10.91
CA PHE A 255 12.42 -10.53 10.03
C PHE A 255 13.07 -10.26 8.66
N ALA A 256 12.91 -9.05 8.12
CA ALA A 256 13.57 -8.63 6.89
C ALA A 256 15.11 -8.70 7.02
N LYS A 257 15.71 -8.35 8.18
CA LYS A 257 17.13 -8.55 8.44
C LYS A 257 17.52 -10.04 8.41
N GLN A 258 16.67 -10.92 8.99
CA GLN A 258 16.91 -12.36 8.93
C GLN A 258 16.84 -12.86 7.48
N ALA A 259 15.86 -12.40 6.69
CA ALA A 259 15.73 -12.75 5.28
C ALA A 259 16.96 -12.31 4.46
N ILE A 260 17.46 -11.09 4.65
CA ILE A 260 18.71 -10.62 4.01
C ILE A 260 19.86 -11.59 4.28
N ALA A 261 20.05 -11.99 5.54
CA ALA A 261 21.11 -12.91 5.92
C ALA A 261 20.92 -14.32 5.37
N GLN A 262 19.70 -14.87 5.41
CA GLN A 262 19.40 -16.24 4.98
C GLN A 262 19.47 -16.41 3.46
N PHE A 263 18.90 -15.45 2.72
CA PHE A 263 18.96 -15.45 1.26
C PHE A 263 20.25 -14.86 0.73
N LYS A 264 21.11 -14.28 1.58
CA LYS A 264 22.35 -13.56 1.20
C LYS A 264 22.05 -12.46 0.17
N LEU A 265 21.02 -11.66 0.43
CA LEU A 265 20.61 -10.61 -0.51
C LEU A 265 21.71 -9.56 -0.64
N GLY A 266 22.10 -9.25 -1.88
CA GLY A 266 23.12 -8.28 -2.21
C GLY A 266 24.58 -8.73 -1.94
N ASP A 267 24.82 -10.02 -1.68
CA ASP A 267 26.18 -10.56 -1.42
C ASP A 267 27.02 -10.67 -2.68
N ASP A 268 26.42 -10.94 -3.82
CA ASP A 268 27.09 -11.09 -5.13
C ASP A 268 26.78 -9.92 -6.09
N ALA A 269 27.17 -10.05 -7.36
CA ALA A 269 26.96 -9.00 -8.36
C ALA A 269 25.57 -9.04 -9.00
N THR A 270 24.81 -10.11 -8.79
CA THR A 270 23.44 -10.24 -9.28
C THR A 270 22.53 -9.41 -8.38
N PRO A 271 21.71 -8.52 -8.93
CA PRO A 271 20.82 -7.71 -8.11
C PRO A 271 19.70 -8.53 -7.50
N ASP A 272 19.42 -8.25 -6.25
CA ASP A 272 18.31 -8.83 -5.50
C ASP A 272 17.26 -7.77 -5.15
N LEU A 273 16.04 -8.21 -4.84
CA LEU A 273 14.92 -7.36 -4.46
C LEU A 273 14.36 -7.78 -3.10
N LEU A 274 14.26 -6.83 -2.18
CA LEU A 274 13.56 -7.00 -0.90
C LEU A 274 12.39 -6.02 -0.85
N ASN A 275 11.19 -6.55 -0.79
CA ASN A 275 9.97 -5.79 -0.59
C ASN A 275 9.52 -5.90 0.86
N ILE A 276 9.25 -4.76 1.49
CA ILE A 276 8.78 -4.66 2.86
C ILE A 276 7.49 -3.85 2.87
N CYS A 277 6.39 -4.43 3.36
CA CYS A 277 5.17 -3.69 3.65
C CYS A 277 4.94 -3.63 5.15
N LEU A 278 4.86 -2.40 5.66
CA LEU A 278 4.55 -2.10 7.04
C LEU A 278 3.06 -1.79 7.15
N ASP A 279 2.22 -2.82 7.33
CA ASP A 279 0.75 -2.67 7.39
C ASP A 279 0.27 -2.05 8.72
N THR A 280 1.09 -2.13 9.76
CA THR A 280 0.77 -1.65 11.13
C THR A 280 0.38 -0.16 11.17
N PRO A 281 1.04 0.79 10.47
CA PRO A 281 0.64 2.19 10.48
C PRO A 281 -0.80 2.41 10.00
N ARG A 282 -1.24 1.66 8.98
CA ARG A 282 -2.63 1.69 8.52
C ARG A 282 -3.59 1.24 9.61
N ARG A 283 -3.31 0.11 10.26
CA ARG A 283 -4.15 -0.45 11.33
C ARG A 283 -4.27 0.49 12.53
N ILE A 284 -3.17 1.15 12.90
CA ILE A 284 -3.15 2.15 13.99
C ILE A 284 -3.96 3.38 13.57
N SER A 285 -3.80 3.85 12.34
CA SER A 285 -4.52 5.00 11.81
C SER A 285 -6.04 4.76 11.73
N GLU A 286 -6.46 3.59 11.24
CA GLU A 286 -7.87 3.18 11.23
C GLU A 286 -8.46 3.08 12.64
N ALA A 287 -7.70 2.53 13.61
CA ALA A 287 -8.18 2.26 14.95
C ALA A 287 -8.22 3.48 15.88
N TYR A 288 -7.32 4.45 15.70
CA TYR A 288 -7.15 5.58 16.62
C TYR A 288 -7.31 6.95 15.95
N GLY A 289 -7.36 6.98 14.62
CA GLY A 289 -7.39 8.19 13.80
C GLY A 289 -5.99 8.73 13.48
N PRO A 290 -5.79 9.29 12.28
CA PRO A 290 -4.48 9.76 11.83
C PRO A 290 -3.95 10.97 12.62
N GLU A 291 -4.80 11.71 13.31
CA GLU A 291 -4.43 12.83 14.18
C GLU A 291 -4.27 12.41 15.66
N SER A 292 -4.16 11.11 15.95
CA SER A 292 -3.97 10.61 17.31
C SER A 292 -2.52 10.63 17.76
N VAL A 293 -2.30 10.62 19.08
CA VAL A 293 -0.96 10.47 19.66
C VAL A 293 -0.34 9.12 19.34
N GLU A 294 -1.19 8.10 19.17
CA GLU A 294 -0.80 6.74 18.79
C GLU A 294 -0.10 6.73 17.42
N VAL A 295 -0.67 7.41 16.43
CA VAL A 295 -0.08 7.52 15.08
C VAL A 295 1.23 8.30 15.13
N GLU A 296 1.29 9.40 15.87
CA GLU A 296 2.52 10.21 16.01
C GLU A 296 3.62 9.42 16.71
N ASP A 297 3.33 8.74 17.83
CA ASP A 297 4.29 7.90 18.57
C ASP A 297 4.78 6.72 17.71
N MET A 298 3.88 6.14 16.94
CA MET A 298 4.23 5.07 16.01
C MET A 298 5.25 5.55 14.97
N TYR A 299 5.11 6.76 14.40
CA TYR A 299 6.10 7.30 13.45
C TYR A 299 7.45 7.59 14.10
N TYR A 300 7.50 8.06 15.35
CA TYR A 300 8.77 8.24 16.07
C TYR A 300 9.49 6.90 16.34
N ARG A 301 8.74 5.84 16.61
CA ARG A 301 9.31 4.50 16.75
C ARG A 301 9.74 3.91 15.43
N LEU A 302 8.94 4.09 14.39
CA LEU A 302 9.29 3.69 13.02
C LEU A 302 10.60 4.34 12.56
N ASP A 303 10.81 5.64 12.86
CA ASP A 303 12.06 6.33 12.57
C ASP A 303 13.28 5.63 13.21
N ARG A 304 13.16 5.20 14.48
CA ARG A 304 14.21 4.45 15.17
C ARG A 304 14.44 3.07 14.57
N ASP A 305 13.38 2.37 14.28
CA ASP A 305 13.44 1.03 13.67
C ASP A 305 14.07 1.10 12.27
N LEU A 306 13.73 2.12 11.49
CA LEU A 306 14.36 2.39 10.20
C LEU A 306 15.84 2.74 10.33
N ALA A 307 16.23 3.51 11.35
CA ALA A 307 17.64 3.84 11.57
C ALA A 307 18.49 2.58 11.83
N ASP A 308 17.97 1.66 12.64
CA ASP A 308 18.60 0.37 12.92
C ASP A 308 18.60 -0.54 11.68
N PHE A 309 17.48 -0.61 10.95
CA PHE A 309 17.37 -1.39 9.72
C PHE A 309 18.32 -0.90 8.62
N LEU A 310 18.32 0.40 8.33
CA LEU A 310 19.18 0.99 7.29
C LEU A 310 20.66 0.81 7.63
N THR A 311 21.04 0.99 8.91
CA THR A 311 22.41 0.74 9.36
C THR A 311 22.83 -0.70 9.09
N PHE A 312 21.96 -1.66 9.41
CA PHE A 312 22.20 -3.08 9.13
C PHE A 312 22.35 -3.36 7.62
N VAL A 313 21.40 -2.91 6.79
CA VAL A 313 21.39 -3.20 5.35
C VAL A 313 22.65 -2.66 4.66
N PHE A 314 23.01 -1.39 4.92
CA PHE A 314 24.21 -0.77 4.32
C PHE A 314 25.53 -1.39 4.82
N ALA A 315 25.53 -2.03 5.99
CA ALA A 315 26.69 -2.76 6.48
C ALA A 315 26.79 -4.19 5.89
N GLN A 316 25.67 -4.83 5.59
CA GLN A 316 25.63 -6.19 5.06
C GLN A 316 25.88 -6.26 3.55
N VAL A 317 25.34 -5.32 2.80
CA VAL A 317 25.48 -5.32 1.32
C VAL A 317 26.86 -4.80 0.95
N ARG A 318 27.53 -5.54 0.08
CA ARG A 318 28.89 -5.24 -0.38
C ARG A 318 28.99 -3.84 -0.96
N ASN A 319 29.99 -3.07 -0.52
CA ASN A 319 30.25 -1.68 -0.88
C ASN A 319 29.10 -0.70 -0.57
N GLY A 320 28.05 -1.13 0.16
CA GLY A 320 26.86 -0.32 0.37
C GLY A 320 26.04 -0.05 -0.90
N GLU A 321 26.16 -0.90 -1.91
CA GLU A 321 25.46 -0.77 -3.20
C GLU A 321 23.97 -1.12 -3.06
N VAL A 322 23.27 -0.36 -2.19
CA VAL A 322 21.86 -0.49 -1.88
C VAL A 322 21.08 0.68 -2.47
N LEU A 323 19.96 0.39 -3.11
CA LEU A 323 18.93 1.36 -3.46
C LEU A 323 17.74 1.16 -2.53
N VAL A 324 17.33 2.19 -1.82
CA VAL A 324 16.11 2.20 -1.01
C VAL A 324 15.05 3.03 -1.71
N VAL A 325 13.86 2.47 -1.90
CA VAL A 325 12.65 3.18 -2.31
C VAL A 325 11.71 3.20 -1.12
N PHE A 326 11.45 4.39 -0.58
CA PHE A 326 10.55 4.59 0.55
C PHE A 326 9.28 5.29 0.07
N THR A 327 8.13 4.69 0.35
CA THR A 327 6.83 5.21 -0.08
C THR A 327 5.70 4.71 0.82
N SER A 328 4.45 5.00 0.42
CA SER A 328 3.23 4.47 1.02
C SER A 328 2.32 3.85 -0.03
N ASP A 329 1.52 2.88 0.39
CA ASP A 329 0.48 2.29 -0.45
C ASP A 329 -0.65 3.30 -0.74
N HIS A 330 -1.05 4.10 0.22
CA HIS A 330 -2.02 5.20 0.11
C HIS A 330 -1.91 6.11 1.32
N GLY A 331 -2.65 7.21 1.35
CA GLY A 331 -2.87 8.01 2.54
C GLY A 331 -4.10 7.54 3.33
N THR A 332 -4.76 8.46 4.04
CA THR A 332 -5.97 8.15 4.81
C THR A 332 -6.83 9.40 4.98
N SER A 333 -8.14 9.22 5.07
CA SER A 333 -9.06 10.32 5.37
C SER A 333 -8.72 10.96 6.73
N PRO A 334 -9.05 12.24 6.95
CA PRO A 334 -9.08 12.81 8.30
C PRO A 334 -9.98 11.96 9.21
N SER A 335 -9.73 12.01 10.52
CA SER A 335 -10.65 11.38 11.49
C SER A 335 -12.05 11.96 11.35
N PHE A 336 -13.06 11.12 11.25
CA PHE A 336 -14.44 11.57 11.03
C PHE A 336 -14.98 12.44 12.18
N ASP A 337 -14.37 12.40 13.37
CA ASP A 337 -14.75 13.13 14.59
C ASP A 337 -14.02 14.48 14.78
N THR A 338 -13.35 15.01 13.76
CA THR A 338 -12.61 16.28 13.89
C THR A 338 -13.47 17.55 13.80
N GLY A 339 -14.79 17.45 14.04
CA GLY A 339 -15.70 18.61 14.06
C GLY A 339 -15.99 19.21 12.68
N HIS A 340 -15.70 18.50 11.63
CA HIS A 340 -16.17 18.86 10.30
C HIS A 340 -17.64 18.46 10.18
N GLU A 341 -18.55 19.43 10.20
CA GLU A 341 -20.01 19.23 10.05
C GLU A 341 -20.40 18.46 8.77
N GLU A 342 -19.47 18.29 7.84
CA GLU A 342 -19.69 17.65 6.54
C GLU A 342 -19.19 16.20 6.47
N SER A 343 -18.45 15.68 7.46
CA SER A 343 -18.00 14.29 7.48
C SER A 343 -19.02 13.37 8.17
N ASP A 344 -19.29 12.19 7.60
CA ASP A 344 -20.25 11.23 8.16
C ASP A 344 -19.92 9.81 7.68
N ARG A 345 -20.66 8.83 8.14
CA ARG A 345 -20.55 7.42 7.75
C ARG A 345 -21.61 7.05 6.72
N PHE A 346 -21.17 6.42 5.64
CA PHE A 346 -22.03 5.90 4.60
C PHE A 346 -22.47 4.47 4.94
N ASN A 347 -23.76 4.29 5.18
CA ASN A 347 -24.32 2.98 5.49
C ASN A 347 -24.53 2.17 4.21
N THR A 348 -23.60 1.28 3.91
CA THR A 348 -23.58 0.46 2.69
C THR A 348 -24.79 -0.48 2.61
N ARG A 349 -25.14 -1.11 3.73
CA ARG A 349 -26.28 -2.03 3.80
C ARG A 349 -27.62 -1.32 3.54
N GLN A 350 -27.81 -0.12 4.12
CA GLN A 350 -28.99 0.67 3.86
C GLN A 350 -29.07 1.10 2.39
N PHE A 351 -27.92 1.47 1.83
CA PHE A 351 -27.80 1.83 0.42
C PHE A 351 -28.24 0.67 -0.50
N GLU A 352 -27.73 -0.54 -0.30
CA GLU A 352 -28.09 -1.74 -1.07
C GLU A 352 -29.62 -1.98 -1.02
N VAL A 353 -30.21 -1.98 0.16
CA VAL A 353 -31.67 -2.19 0.34
C VAL A 353 -32.49 -1.14 -0.40
N ILE A 354 -32.09 0.12 -0.34
CA ILE A 354 -32.83 1.21 -0.99
C ILE A 354 -32.66 1.12 -2.52
N VAL A 355 -31.46 0.83 -3.05
CA VAL A 355 -31.24 0.64 -4.49
C VAL A 355 -32.04 -0.55 -5.02
N ASN A 356 -32.03 -1.67 -4.29
CA ASN A 356 -32.84 -2.83 -4.66
C ASN A 356 -34.35 -2.50 -4.63
N GLY A 357 -34.80 -1.75 -3.63
CA GLY A 357 -36.18 -1.24 -3.53
C GLY A 357 -36.56 -0.32 -4.70
N PHE A 358 -35.69 0.58 -5.11
CA PHE A 358 -35.88 1.42 -6.29
C PHE A 358 -36.08 0.58 -7.56
N LEU A 359 -35.23 -0.42 -7.78
CA LEU A 359 -35.35 -1.32 -8.93
C LEU A 359 -36.61 -2.20 -8.87
N ASN A 360 -37.03 -2.62 -7.67
CA ASN A 360 -38.30 -3.34 -7.47
C ASN A 360 -39.51 -2.50 -7.88
N VAL A 361 -39.53 -1.22 -7.56
CA VAL A 361 -40.61 -0.30 -7.98
C VAL A 361 -40.58 -0.09 -9.50
N ARG A 362 -39.41 -0.01 -10.08
CA ARG A 362 -39.21 0.30 -11.49
C ARG A 362 -39.49 -0.88 -12.43
N TYR A 363 -38.99 -2.08 -12.05
CA TYR A 363 -38.93 -3.25 -12.92
C TYR A 363 -39.63 -4.50 -12.35
N GLY A 364 -40.27 -4.37 -11.18
CA GLY A 364 -40.91 -5.47 -10.48
C GLY A 364 -40.01 -6.17 -9.46
N MET A 365 -40.65 -6.98 -8.61
CA MET A 365 -39.96 -7.66 -7.51
C MET A 365 -38.83 -8.57 -8.00
N GLY A 366 -37.67 -8.47 -7.33
CA GLY A 366 -36.49 -9.30 -7.59
C GLY A 366 -35.29 -8.89 -6.74
N ASP A 367 -34.26 -9.72 -6.77
CA ASP A 367 -32.95 -9.47 -6.16
C ASP A 367 -32.03 -8.84 -7.20
N TRP A 368 -32.18 -7.54 -7.40
CA TRP A 368 -31.48 -6.77 -8.44
C TRP A 368 -30.05 -6.45 -8.10
N VAL A 369 -29.76 -6.17 -6.79
CA VAL A 369 -28.43 -5.90 -6.27
C VAL A 369 -27.90 -7.17 -5.63
N LEU A 370 -26.81 -7.70 -6.16
CA LEU A 370 -26.17 -8.89 -5.62
C LEU A 370 -25.24 -8.56 -4.45
N GLU A 371 -24.54 -7.44 -4.56
CA GLU A 371 -23.52 -7.07 -3.60
C GLU A 371 -23.10 -5.61 -3.77
N TYR A 372 -22.65 -5.02 -2.67
CA TYR A 372 -21.85 -3.79 -2.64
C TYR A 372 -20.49 -4.12 -2.03
N GLU A 373 -19.42 -3.87 -2.74
CA GLU A 373 -18.05 -4.13 -2.30
C GLU A 373 -17.12 -3.00 -2.76
N ASP A 374 -16.33 -2.42 -1.87
CA ASP A 374 -15.33 -1.39 -2.17
C ASP A 374 -15.85 -0.29 -3.12
N LYS A 375 -17.00 0.32 -2.80
CA LYS A 375 -17.67 1.36 -3.60
C LYS A 375 -18.16 0.91 -4.98
N CYS A 376 -18.22 -0.41 -5.21
CA CYS A 376 -18.79 -1.02 -6.40
C CYS A 376 -20.15 -1.66 -6.10
N VAL A 377 -21.13 -1.40 -6.95
CA VAL A 377 -22.44 -2.08 -6.95
C VAL A 377 -22.44 -3.16 -8.00
N TYR A 378 -22.74 -4.39 -7.62
CA TYR A 378 -22.86 -5.53 -8.52
C TYR A 378 -24.33 -5.87 -8.74
N LEU A 379 -24.79 -5.79 -9.98
CA LEU A 379 -26.19 -6.06 -10.37
C LEU A 379 -26.38 -7.51 -10.80
N ASN A 380 -27.61 -7.99 -10.66
CA ASN A 380 -28.01 -9.32 -11.12
C ASN A 380 -28.27 -9.33 -12.63
N HIS A 381 -27.22 -9.60 -13.40
CA HIS A 381 -27.31 -9.64 -14.86
C HIS A 381 -28.31 -10.69 -15.35
N ASN A 382 -28.40 -11.85 -14.71
CA ASN A 382 -29.32 -12.90 -15.07
C ASN A 382 -30.76 -12.41 -14.98
N LEU A 383 -31.13 -11.78 -13.86
CA LEU A 383 -32.47 -11.22 -13.68
C LEU A 383 -32.76 -10.11 -14.69
N ILE A 384 -31.79 -9.22 -14.97
CA ILE A 384 -31.95 -8.15 -15.96
C ILE A 384 -32.26 -8.72 -17.33
N TYR A 385 -31.51 -9.73 -17.78
CA TYR A 385 -31.75 -10.40 -19.09
C TYR A 385 -33.04 -11.22 -19.12
N GLU A 386 -33.39 -11.92 -18.05
CA GLU A 386 -34.66 -12.64 -17.91
C GLU A 386 -35.89 -11.73 -18.05
N ARG A 387 -35.76 -10.50 -17.57
CA ARG A 387 -36.80 -9.46 -17.69
C ARG A 387 -36.79 -8.73 -19.04
N GLY A 388 -35.86 -9.07 -19.94
CA GLY A 388 -35.72 -8.42 -21.25
C GLY A 388 -35.27 -6.97 -21.19
N LEU A 389 -34.58 -6.58 -20.12
CA LEU A 389 -34.07 -5.21 -19.88
C LEU A 389 -32.69 -5.03 -20.50
N ASP A 390 -32.39 -3.78 -20.88
CA ASP A 390 -31.05 -3.37 -21.31
C ASP A 390 -30.18 -3.10 -20.09
N LEU A 391 -29.04 -3.82 -19.98
CA LEU A 391 -28.12 -3.70 -18.87
C LEU A 391 -27.55 -2.27 -18.74
N ALA A 392 -27.26 -1.62 -19.88
CA ALA A 392 -26.70 -0.27 -19.87
C ALA A 392 -27.72 0.75 -19.34
N GLU A 393 -29.00 0.58 -19.65
CA GLU A 393 -30.07 1.42 -19.12
C GLU A 393 -30.19 1.25 -17.61
N VAL A 394 -30.22 0.00 -17.11
CA VAL A 394 -30.32 -0.28 -15.66
C VAL A 394 -29.10 0.25 -14.92
N GLN A 395 -27.88 0.04 -15.43
CA GLN A 395 -26.65 0.59 -14.83
C GLN A 395 -26.68 2.12 -14.72
N ASN A 396 -27.12 2.81 -15.80
CA ASN A 396 -27.21 4.27 -15.83
C ASN A 396 -28.28 4.79 -14.85
N GLU A 397 -29.43 4.14 -14.75
CA GLU A 397 -30.47 4.51 -13.80
C GLU A 397 -30.01 4.34 -12.35
N VAL A 398 -29.31 3.26 -12.03
CA VAL A 398 -28.71 3.07 -10.70
C VAL A 398 -27.66 4.13 -10.40
N ALA A 399 -26.79 4.48 -11.35
CA ALA A 399 -25.81 5.54 -11.18
C ALA A 399 -26.45 6.90 -10.89
N ILE A 400 -27.50 7.26 -11.63
CA ILE A 400 -28.28 8.50 -11.43
C ILE A 400 -28.99 8.47 -10.07
N PHE A 401 -29.57 7.35 -9.69
CA PHE A 401 -30.25 7.20 -8.41
C PHE A 401 -29.28 7.28 -7.23
N ALA A 402 -28.11 6.67 -7.35
CA ALA A 402 -27.06 6.70 -6.32
C ALA A 402 -26.59 8.13 -6.01
N MET A 403 -26.59 9.04 -6.99
CA MET A 403 -26.25 10.45 -6.79
C MET A 403 -27.22 11.21 -5.87
N GLN A 404 -28.38 10.64 -5.54
CA GLN A 404 -29.34 11.25 -4.62
C GLN A 404 -29.06 10.90 -3.15
N PHE A 405 -28.15 9.97 -2.89
CA PHE A 405 -27.81 9.60 -1.52
C PHE A 405 -26.88 10.63 -0.89
N ARG A 406 -27.18 10.97 0.36
CA ARG A 406 -26.27 11.78 1.18
C ARG A 406 -24.94 11.05 1.30
N GLY A 407 -23.85 11.76 1.07
CA GLY A 407 -22.49 11.21 1.13
C GLY A 407 -21.94 10.71 -0.21
N VAL A 408 -22.75 10.54 -1.24
CA VAL A 408 -22.26 10.21 -2.59
C VAL A 408 -21.94 11.50 -3.34
N SER A 409 -20.70 11.64 -3.79
CA SER A 409 -20.25 12.79 -4.59
C SER A 409 -20.33 12.51 -6.08
N HIS A 410 -20.01 11.28 -6.52
CA HIS A 410 -20.02 10.86 -7.91
C HIS A 410 -20.45 9.39 -8.01
N ALA A 411 -21.14 9.06 -9.10
CA ALA A 411 -21.45 7.71 -9.50
C ALA A 411 -21.31 7.57 -11.01
N LEU A 412 -20.66 6.53 -11.49
CA LEU A 412 -20.52 6.23 -12.92
C LEU A 412 -20.88 4.77 -13.17
N SER A 413 -21.64 4.54 -14.23
CA SER A 413 -21.97 3.20 -14.71
C SER A 413 -20.78 2.56 -15.43
N ALA A 414 -20.69 1.22 -15.39
CA ALA A 414 -19.71 0.46 -16.15
C ALA A 414 -19.84 0.75 -17.65
N THR A 415 -21.06 0.91 -18.17
CA THR A 415 -21.31 1.29 -19.56
C THR A 415 -20.72 2.65 -19.89
N ALA A 416 -20.90 3.68 -19.06
CA ALA A 416 -20.32 4.99 -19.29
C ALA A 416 -18.78 4.92 -19.30
N MET A 417 -18.17 4.14 -18.41
CA MET A 417 -16.71 3.99 -18.35
C MET A 417 -16.13 3.21 -19.53
N ARG A 418 -16.89 2.30 -20.15
CA ARG A 418 -16.47 1.55 -21.36
C ARG A 418 -16.63 2.35 -22.64
N THR A 419 -17.67 3.19 -22.74
CA THR A 419 -18.08 3.84 -24.00
C THR A 419 -17.64 5.29 -24.10
N SER A 420 -17.18 5.90 -23.01
CA SER A 420 -16.71 7.28 -22.97
C SER A 420 -15.22 7.36 -22.68
N TYR A 421 -14.57 8.43 -23.13
CA TYR A 421 -13.19 8.75 -22.79
C TYR A 421 -13.17 10.01 -21.92
N PHE A 422 -12.64 9.87 -20.72
CA PHE A 422 -12.49 10.96 -19.78
C PHE A 422 -11.04 11.46 -19.75
N GLY A 423 -10.78 12.65 -20.29
CA GLY A 423 -9.44 13.21 -20.42
C GLY A 423 -8.83 13.73 -19.11
N SER A 424 -9.67 14.05 -18.09
CA SER A 424 -9.23 14.64 -16.82
C SER A 424 -10.32 14.57 -15.75
N GLY A 425 -9.98 15.01 -14.53
CA GLY A 425 -10.92 15.16 -13.42
C GLY A 425 -11.29 13.81 -12.76
N TYR A 426 -12.38 13.84 -12.00
CA TYR A 426 -12.82 12.69 -11.21
C TYR A 426 -13.24 11.50 -12.07
N ALA A 427 -13.94 11.76 -13.17
CA ALA A 427 -14.38 10.70 -14.07
C ALA A 427 -13.19 9.91 -14.67
N ARG A 428 -12.06 10.58 -14.99
CA ARG A 428 -10.85 9.90 -15.42
C ARG A 428 -10.27 9.02 -14.31
N LYS A 429 -10.21 9.50 -13.07
CA LYS A 429 -9.71 8.70 -11.94
C LYS A 429 -10.57 7.47 -11.69
N MET A 430 -11.90 7.60 -11.82
CA MET A 430 -12.82 6.47 -11.75
C MET A 430 -12.57 5.48 -12.91
N GLN A 431 -12.35 5.99 -14.13
CA GLN A 431 -12.05 5.16 -15.30
C GLN A 431 -10.69 4.45 -15.17
N ASN A 432 -9.67 5.10 -14.58
CA ASN A 432 -8.38 4.47 -14.29
C ASN A 432 -8.48 3.32 -13.26
N SER A 433 -9.50 3.33 -12.40
CA SER A 433 -9.81 2.24 -11.46
C SER A 433 -10.64 1.11 -12.07
N PHE A 434 -11.23 1.34 -13.24
CA PHE A 434 -12.22 0.43 -13.80
C PHE A 434 -11.59 -0.69 -14.63
N TYR A 435 -11.73 -1.93 -14.18
CA TYR A 435 -11.37 -3.14 -14.94
C TYR A 435 -12.65 -3.89 -15.39
N PRO A 436 -12.93 -4.01 -16.69
CA PRO A 436 -14.26 -4.43 -17.22
C PRO A 436 -14.79 -5.77 -16.76
N ARG A 437 -13.91 -6.70 -16.33
CA ARG A 437 -14.29 -8.06 -15.93
C ARG A 437 -14.40 -8.26 -14.42
N ARG A 438 -14.01 -7.24 -13.63
CA ARG A 438 -13.95 -7.35 -12.17
C ARG A 438 -14.69 -6.25 -11.45
N SER A 439 -14.66 -5.02 -12.00
CA SER A 439 -15.37 -3.88 -11.41
C SER A 439 -16.88 -4.08 -11.48
N GLY A 440 -17.59 -3.53 -10.48
CA GLY A 440 -19.04 -3.56 -10.44
C GLY A 440 -19.72 -2.77 -11.56
N ASP A 441 -21.02 -2.87 -11.61
CA ASP A 441 -21.90 -2.21 -12.61
C ASP A 441 -21.97 -0.70 -12.42
N VAL A 442 -21.87 -0.25 -11.16
CA VAL A 442 -21.82 1.18 -10.81
C VAL A 442 -20.71 1.38 -9.79
N ILE A 443 -19.83 2.33 -10.05
CA ILE A 443 -18.79 2.74 -9.09
C ILE A 443 -19.19 4.06 -8.47
N LEU A 444 -19.09 4.14 -7.15
CA LEU A 444 -19.37 5.34 -6.35
C LEU A 444 -18.09 5.99 -5.88
N ASN A 445 -18.11 7.30 -5.71
CA ASN A 445 -17.16 8.04 -4.88
C ASN A 445 -17.92 8.79 -3.80
N LEU A 446 -17.49 8.62 -2.56
CA LEU A 446 -18.08 9.35 -1.43
C LEU A 446 -17.60 10.78 -1.37
N MET A 447 -18.27 11.66 -0.63
CA MET A 447 -17.84 13.03 -0.38
C MET A 447 -16.53 13.05 0.43
N PRO A 448 -15.74 14.14 0.39
CA PRO A 448 -14.54 14.26 1.21
C PRO A 448 -14.84 14.04 2.70
N GLY A 449 -14.01 13.25 3.38
CA GLY A 449 -14.20 12.94 4.80
C GLY A 449 -15.28 11.91 5.11
N TRP A 450 -16.07 11.47 4.12
CA TRP A 450 -17.02 10.38 4.29
C TRP A 450 -16.31 9.03 4.19
N ILE A 451 -16.64 8.13 5.12
CA ILE A 451 -16.12 6.74 5.13
C ILE A 451 -17.29 5.76 5.11
N GLU A 452 -17.07 4.56 4.58
CA GLU A 452 -18.04 3.47 4.71
C GLU A 452 -18.19 3.10 6.18
N GLU A 453 -19.44 2.79 6.59
CA GLU A 453 -19.72 2.44 7.98
C GLU A 453 -19.06 1.11 8.33
N GLN A 454 -18.04 1.18 9.18
CA GLN A 454 -17.34 0.04 9.76
C GLN A 454 -17.27 0.21 11.27
N GLU A 455 -17.40 -0.89 12.01
CA GLU A 455 -17.26 -0.84 13.46
C GLU A 455 -15.85 -0.35 13.85
N ARG A 456 -15.79 0.67 14.70
CA ARG A 456 -14.56 1.20 15.31
C ARG A 456 -13.47 1.65 14.33
N CYS A 457 -13.85 2.16 13.18
CA CYS A 457 -12.94 2.76 12.23
C CYS A 457 -13.03 4.29 12.32
N TRP A 458 -11.88 4.97 12.54
CA TRP A 458 -11.80 6.43 12.64
C TRP A 458 -11.41 7.10 11.34
N SER A 459 -10.76 6.37 10.46
CA SER A 459 -10.38 6.83 9.13
C SER A 459 -10.43 5.67 8.16
N SER A 460 -10.47 5.97 6.87
CA SER A 460 -10.51 4.99 5.80
C SER A 460 -9.75 5.51 4.60
N SER A 461 -9.49 4.65 3.63
CA SER A 461 -8.88 4.94 2.34
C SER A 461 -9.80 4.55 1.19
N GLY A 462 -9.30 4.57 -0.04
CA GLY A 462 -10.05 4.17 -1.21
C GLY A 462 -10.84 5.31 -1.82
N SER A 463 -10.37 6.54 -1.71
CA SER A 463 -10.95 7.69 -2.37
C SER A 463 -9.97 8.33 -3.38
N MET A 464 -10.48 9.19 -4.23
CA MET A 464 -9.67 9.92 -5.21
C MET A 464 -9.11 11.26 -4.68
N TYR A 465 -9.31 11.55 -3.39
CA TYR A 465 -8.92 12.83 -2.79
C TYR A 465 -7.44 12.88 -2.42
N GLY A 466 -6.90 14.08 -2.27
CA GLY A 466 -5.48 14.30 -2.02
C GLY A 466 -4.95 13.60 -0.77
N TYR A 467 -5.76 13.49 0.28
CA TYR A 467 -5.38 12.83 1.53
C TYR A 467 -5.17 11.31 1.37
N ASP A 468 -5.81 10.66 0.37
CA ASP A 468 -5.60 9.25 0.04
C ASP A 468 -4.56 9.06 -1.05
N THR A 469 -4.58 9.94 -2.07
CA THR A 469 -3.79 9.74 -3.29
C THR A 469 -2.37 10.28 -3.19
N GLN A 470 -2.10 11.30 -2.34
CA GLN A 470 -0.79 11.91 -2.22
C GLN A 470 0.04 11.22 -1.14
N VAL A 471 1.11 10.56 -1.55
CA VAL A 471 1.97 9.74 -0.69
C VAL A 471 3.42 10.21 -0.75
N PRO A 472 4.26 9.91 0.28
CA PRO A 472 5.68 10.16 0.19
C PRO A 472 6.32 9.28 -0.90
N LEU A 473 7.35 9.81 -1.56
CA LEU A 473 8.23 9.02 -2.44
C LEU A 473 9.66 9.53 -2.29
N VAL A 474 10.55 8.66 -1.84
CA VAL A 474 11.95 8.95 -1.64
C VAL A 474 12.79 7.81 -2.23
N PHE A 475 13.76 8.16 -3.06
CA PHE A 475 14.82 7.27 -3.49
C PHE A 475 16.10 7.64 -2.72
N TYR A 476 16.82 6.64 -2.21
CA TYR A 476 18.03 6.84 -1.41
C TYR A 476 19.05 5.72 -1.67
N GLY A 477 20.32 6.07 -1.74
CA GLY A 477 21.41 5.11 -1.84
C GLY A 477 22.21 5.21 -3.13
N VAL A 478 22.66 4.07 -3.65
CA VAL A 478 23.52 4.04 -4.83
C VAL A 478 22.86 4.66 -6.06
N GLY A 479 23.58 5.54 -6.75
CA GLY A 479 23.06 6.24 -7.93
C GLY A 479 22.06 7.35 -7.64
N VAL A 480 21.85 7.73 -6.36
CA VAL A 480 20.87 8.75 -5.98
C VAL A 480 21.54 9.86 -5.17
N GLY A 481 21.34 11.11 -5.61
CA GLY A 481 21.82 12.31 -4.89
C GLY A 481 20.71 13.00 -4.08
N PRO A 482 21.10 13.87 -3.11
CA PRO A 482 20.15 14.63 -2.33
C PRO A 482 19.52 15.74 -3.17
N GLN A 483 18.21 15.65 -3.39
CA GLN A 483 17.44 16.69 -4.09
C GLN A 483 15.96 16.64 -3.72
N ARG A 484 15.24 17.73 -3.97
CA ARG A 484 13.81 17.83 -3.78
C ARG A 484 13.12 18.23 -5.08
N ILE A 485 12.33 17.30 -5.65
CA ILE A 485 11.63 17.48 -6.92
C ILE A 485 10.19 17.89 -6.62
N LYS A 486 9.79 19.06 -7.14
CA LYS A 486 8.43 19.62 -6.92
C LYS A 486 7.45 19.26 -8.04
N ARG A 487 7.94 18.72 -9.16
CA ARG A 487 7.08 18.28 -10.26
C ARG A 487 6.22 17.11 -9.77
N ARG A 488 4.93 17.13 -10.12
CA ARG A 488 4.03 16.00 -9.90
C ARG A 488 4.53 14.77 -10.65
N VAL A 489 4.53 13.63 -9.97
CA VAL A 489 4.82 12.32 -10.53
C VAL A 489 3.70 11.34 -10.19
N ASP A 490 3.46 10.39 -11.08
CA ASP A 490 2.52 9.30 -10.85
C ASP A 490 3.25 8.10 -10.23
N MET A 491 2.56 7.37 -9.36
CA MET A 491 3.15 6.21 -8.66
C MET A 491 3.41 5.01 -9.58
N THR A 492 2.79 4.98 -10.77
CA THR A 492 3.13 4.01 -11.83
C THR A 492 4.59 4.14 -12.29
N ALA A 493 5.23 5.30 -12.07
CA ALA A 493 6.63 5.55 -12.42
C ALA A 493 7.65 4.75 -11.58
N VAL A 494 7.25 4.19 -10.43
CA VAL A 494 8.19 3.55 -9.48
C VAL A 494 8.82 2.29 -10.09
N ALA A 495 8.01 1.32 -10.53
CA ALA A 495 8.52 0.06 -11.08
C ALA A 495 9.43 0.25 -12.30
N PRO A 496 9.05 1.02 -13.35
CA PRO A 496 9.93 1.23 -14.51
C PRO A 496 11.20 2.02 -14.15
N THR A 497 11.16 2.93 -13.17
CA THR A 497 12.36 3.63 -12.70
C THR A 497 13.33 2.67 -12.01
N VAL A 498 12.85 1.80 -11.13
CA VAL A 498 13.67 0.79 -10.47
C VAL A 498 14.21 -0.22 -11.49
N ALA A 499 13.39 -0.68 -12.43
CA ALA A 499 13.82 -1.56 -13.51
C ALA A 499 14.97 -0.93 -14.33
N ARG A 500 14.87 0.36 -14.64
CA ARG A 500 15.91 1.10 -15.34
C ARG A 500 17.20 1.19 -14.54
N MET A 501 17.12 1.45 -13.22
CA MET A 501 18.31 1.47 -12.33
C MET A 501 18.95 0.08 -12.18
N LEU A 502 18.15 -0.97 -12.29
CA LEU A 502 18.59 -2.37 -12.32
C LEU A 502 19.09 -2.81 -13.71
N GLU A 503 19.01 -1.97 -14.74
CA GLU A 503 19.35 -2.31 -16.13
C GLU A 503 18.60 -3.54 -16.65
N ILE A 504 17.34 -3.71 -16.22
CA ILE A 504 16.46 -4.79 -16.66
C ILE A 504 15.29 -4.23 -17.48
N THR A 505 14.59 -5.12 -18.18
CA THR A 505 13.34 -4.77 -18.84
C THR A 505 12.29 -4.45 -17.78
N GLU A 506 11.55 -3.37 -17.98
CA GLU A 506 10.41 -3.01 -17.12
C GLU A 506 9.29 -4.08 -17.16
N PRO A 507 8.44 -4.16 -16.14
CA PRO A 507 7.28 -5.05 -16.17
C PRO A 507 6.43 -4.84 -17.42
N ALA A 508 5.97 -5.94 -18.03
CA ALA A 508 5.33 -5.92 -19.35
C ALA A 508 4.07 -5.04 -19.47
N ALA A 509 3.38 -4.81 -18.36
CA ALA A 509 2.19 -3.96 -18.30
C ALA A 509 2.50 -2.52 -17.85
N SER A 510 3.77 -2.16 -17.62
CA SER A 510 4.15 -0.83 -17.14
C SER A 510 3.74 0.26 -18.13
N GLU A 511 3.11 1.30 -17.63
CA GLU A 511 2.69 2.51 -18.38
C GLU A 511 3.26 3.80 -17.76
N GLY A 512 3.98 3.67 -16.65
CA GLY A 512 4.60 4.80 -15.96
C GLY A 512 5.84 5.32 -16.68
N GLU A 513 6.00 6.64 -16.69
CA GLU A 513 7.23 7.26 -17.21
C GLU A 513 8.38 7.12 -16.21
N VAL A 514 9.53 6.67 -16.69
CA VAL A 514 10.77 6.61 -15.89
C VAL A 514 11.12 8.01 -15.37
N LEU A 515 11.49 8.12 -14.10
CA LEU A 515 11.80 9.39 -13.44
C LEU A 515 13.20 9.89 -13.87
N PRO A 516 13.32 10.85 -14.81
CA PRO A 516 14.58 11.16 -15.49
C PRO A 516 15.66 11.71 -14.55
N LYS A 517 15.24 12.47 -13.51
CA LYS A 517 16.20 13.08 -12.59
C LYS A 517 16.86 12.15 -11.57
N ILE A 518 16.49 10.88 -11.55
CA ILE A 518 17.18 9.87 -10.74
C ILE A 518 18.32 9.24 -11.57
N ILE A 519 18.15 9.16 -12.88
CA ILE A 519 19.07 8.44 -13.79
C ILE A 519 20.13 9.36 -14.38
N ASP A 520 19.84 10.67 -14.48
CA ASP A 520 20.72 11.67 -15.09
C ASP A 520 21.73 12.30 -14.09
N LEU A 521 21.92 11.69 -12.92
CA LEU A 521 22.94 12.06 -11.94
C LEU A 521 24.19 11.21 -12.16
#